data_743999942740423d19e6e0fcc56d6c45
#
_entry.id   743999942740423d19e6e0fcc56d6c45
#
_cell.length_a   1.000
_cell.length_b   1.000
_cell.length_c   1.000
_cell.angle_alpha   90.00
_cell.angle_beta   90.00
_cell.angle_gamma   90.00
#
_symmetry.space_group_name_H-M   'P 1'
#
loop_
_entity.id
_entity.type
_entity.pdbx_description
1 polymer ?
#
loop_
_entity_poly.entity_id
_entity_poly.type
_entity_poly.pdbx_seq_one_letter_code
_entity_poly.pdbx_strand_id
1 'polypeptide(L)'
;MQPHVKNYLESLNLSTADFIACEVCGGKAVEVHHIVFRSKFGKKRKDEQDAPANLIALCRGCHIQAHDNILKPKFLKSIANKR
;
A
#
# COMPACT_ATOMS: atom_id res chain seq x y z
N MET A 1 -0.08 15.03 5.06
CA MET A 1 -0.19 13.58 4.82
C MET A 1 -0.96 13.34 3.52
N GLN A 2 -0.48 12.44 2.69
CA GLN A 2 -1.16 12.10 1.44
C GLN A 2 -2.48 11.37 1.73
N PRO A 3 -3.53 11.60 0.95
CA PRO A 3 -4.84 10.99 1.21
C PRO A 3 -4.82 9.46 1.30
N HIS A 4 -4.04 8.78 0.47
CA HIS A 4 -3.99 7.33 0.50
C HIS A 4 -3.33 6.79 1.78
N VAL A 5 -2.34 7.50 2.32
CA VAL A 5 -1.73 7.12 3.59
C VAL A 5 -2.75 7.21 4.71
N LYS A 6 -3.53 8.30 4.74
CA LYS A 6 -4.58 8.48 5.73
C LYS A 6 -5.62 7.37 5.64
N ASN A 7 -6.08 7.04 4.43
CA ASN A 7 -7.05 5.98 4.21
C ASN A 7 -6.55 4.63 4.72
N TYR A 8 -5.27 4.32 4.45
CA TYR A 8 -4.65 3.09 4.91
C TYR A 8 -4.62 3.00 6.44
N LEU A 9 -4.14 4.05 7.09
CA LEU A 9 -4.03 4.07 8.54
C LEU A 9 -5.39 3.98 9.22
N GLU A 10 -6.39 4.72 8.73
CA GLU A 10 -7.73 4.69 9.28
C GLU A 10 -8.37 3.30 9.15
N SER A 11 -8.13 2.60 8.05
CA SER A 11 -8.69 1.26 7.85
C SER A 11 -8.17 0.25 8.86
N LEU A 12 -7.01 0.48 9.45
CA LEU A 12 -6.37 -0.40 10.43
C LEU A 12 -6.45 0.17 11.86
N ASN A 13 -7.16 1.27 12.07
CA ASN A 13 -7.21 1.98 13.35
C ASN A 13 -5.81 2.38 13.85
N LEU A 14 -4.94 2.77 12.93
CA LEU A 14 -3.59 3.20 13.23
C LEU A 14 -3.44 4.71 13.05
N SER A 15 -2.46 5.29 13.74
CA SER A 15 -2.08 6.70 13.57
C SER A 15 -0.63 6.78 13.11
N THR A 16 -0.18 7.99 12.77
CA THR A 16 1.21 8.22 12.38
C THR A 16 2.20 7.97 13.51
N ALA A 17 1.72 7.92 14.76
CA ALA A 17 2.56 7.62 15.93
C ALA A 17 2.76 6.12 16.12
N ASP A 18 1.97 5.27 15.47
CA ASP A 18 2.08 3.83 15.60
C ASP A 18 3.21 3.28 14.72
N PHE A 19 3.76 2.15 15.14
CA PHE A 19 4.69 1.41 14.29
C PHE A 19 3.92 0.75 13.15
N ILE A 20 4.33 1.05 11.91
CA ILE A 20 3.71 0.47 10.73
C ILE A 20 4.69 -0.56 10.15
N ALA A 21 4.31 -1.83 10.19
CA ALA A 21 5.12 -2.91 9.67
C ALA A 21 4.96 -3.05 8.16
N CYS A 22 6.07 -3.36 7.47
CA CYS A 22 6.01 -3.79 6.07
C CYS A 22 5.19 -5.08 6.00
N GLU A 23 4.17 -5.10 5.15
CA GLU A 23 3.29 -6.27 5.05
C GLU A 23 3.94 -7.47 4.37
N VAL A 24 5.08 -7.28 3.71
CA VAL A 24 5.82 -8.36 3.05
C VAL A 24 6.87 -8.98 3.96
N CYS A 25 7.71 -8.16 4.59
CA CYS A 25 8.85 -8.68 5.35
C CYS A 25 8.79 -8.41 6.86
N GLY A 26 7.83 -7.61 7.32
CA GLY A 26 7.69 -7.29 8.75
C GLY A 26 8.59 -6.18 9.27
N GLY A 27 9.49 -5.66 8.45
CA GLY A 27 10.35 -4.54 8.83
C GLY A 27 9.57 -3.25 8.92
N LYS A 28 10.25 -2.14 9.21
CA LYS A 28 9.60 -0.84 9.31
C LYS A 28 9.16 -0.35 7.93
N ALA A 29 7.86 -0.12 7.76
CA ALA A 29 7.33 0.46 6.54
C ALA A 29 7.74 1.93 6.42
N VAL A 30 8.09 2.35 5.22
CA VAL A 30 8.44 3.75 4.94
C VAL A 30 7.45 4.38 3.97
N GLU A 31 6.60 3.59 3.33
CA GLU A 31 5.67 4.08 2.33
C GLU A 31 4.42 3.20 2.24
N VAL A 32 3.31 3.82 1.84
CA VAL A 32 2.09 3.10 1.50
C VAL A 32 2.00 3.09 -0.03
N HIS A 33 2.09 1.91 -0.61
CA HIS A 33 2.20 1.70 -2.05
C HIS A 33 0.84 1.40 -2.66
N HIS A 34 0.55 2.01 -3.82
CA HIS A 34 -0.62 1.65 -4.62
C HIS A 34 -0.30 0.36 -5.37
N ILE A 35 -1.05 -0.71 -5.10
CA ILE A 35 -0.82 -2.02 -5.70
C ILE A 35 -1.06 -1.94 -7.22
N VAL A 36 -2.19 -1.35 -7.63
CA VAL A 36 -2.45 -1.03 -9.03
C VAL A 36 -2.14 0.44 -9.23
N PHE A 37 -1.33 0.76 -10.23
CA PHE A 37 -0.86 2.12 -10.46
C PHE A 37 -2.00 3.08 -10.73
N ARG A 38 -1.80 4.34 -10.30
CA ARG A 38 -2.79 5.41 -10.42
C ARG A 38 -3.26 5.61 -11.86
N SER A 39 -2.35 5.52 -12.82
CA SER A 39 -2.66 5.69 -14.25
C SER A 39 -3.65 4.66 -14.79
N LYS A 40 -3.80 3.52 -14.12
CA LYS A 40 -4.73 2.46 -14.53
C LYS A 40 -6.18 2.77 -14.21
N PHE A 41 -6.45 3.67 -13.27
CA PHE A 41 -7.81 3.97 -12.82
C PHE A 41 -8.45 5.15 -13.51
N GLY A 42 -7.66 6.12 -13.97
CA GLY A 42 -8.18 7.37 -14.51
C GLY A 42 -8.78 8.26 -13.41
N LYS A 43 -9.27 9.44 -13.82
CA LYS A 43 -9.76 10.44 -12.86
C LYS A 43 -11.05 10.05 -12.15
N LYS A 44 -11.91 9.30 -12.82
CA LYS A 44 -13.24 8.94 -12.29
C LYS A 44 -13.19 7.83 -11.25
N ARG A 45 -12.06 7.12 -11.13
CA ARG A 45 -11.91 5.98 -10.23
C ARG A 45 -10.90 6.26 -9.11
N LYS A 46 -10.77 7.51 -8.73
CA LYS A 46 -9.81 7.92 -7.70
C LYS A 46 -10.10 7.24 -6.35
N ASP A 47 -11.37 7.06 -6.01
CA ASP A 47 -11.74 6.40 -4.76
C ASP A 47 -11.27 4.95 -4.73
N GLU A 48 -11.37 4.24 -5.84
CA GLU A 48 -10.87 2.87 -5.94
C GLU A 48 -9.35 2.82 -5.87
N GLN A 49 -8.70 3.79 -6.50
CA GLN A 49 -7.24 3.91 -6.48
C GLN A 49 -6.71 4.03 -5.06
N ASP A 50 -7.35 4.84 -4.23
CA ASP A 50 -6.93 5.12 -2.86
C ASP A 50 -7.67 4.24 -1.83
N ALA A 51 -8.43 3.25 -2.27
CA ALA A 51 -9.11 2.33 -1.37
C ALA A 51 -8.10 1.44 -0.63
N PRO A 52 -8.35 1.12 0.66
CA PRO A 52 -7.43 0.29 1.44
C PRO A 52 -7.08 -1.04 0.78
N ALA A 53 -7.99 -1.64 0.02
CA ALA A 53 -7.74 -2.90 -0.69
C ALA A 53 -6.68 -2.77 -1.79
N ASN A 54 -6.39 -1.54 -2.24
CA ASN A 54 -5.36 -1.26 -3.25
C ASN A 54 -4.08 -0.69 -2.63
N LEU A 55 -3.98 -0.71 -1.30
CA LEU A 55 -2.85 -0.10 -0.59
C LEU A 55 -2.13 -1.14 0.25
N ILE A 56 -0.81 -1.03 0.30
CA ILE A 56 0.02 -1.93 1.10
C ILE A 56 1.23 -1.15 1.64
N ALA A 57 1.52 -1.34 2.93
CA ALA A 57 2.68 -0.70 3.54
C ALA A 57 3.93 -1.50 3.23
N LEU A 58 4.97 -0.85 2.76
CA LEU A 58 6.22 -1.49 2.36
C LEU A 58 7.42 -0.77 2.97
N CYS A 59 8.43 -1.53 3.36
CA CYS A 59 9.74 -0.99 3.66
C CYS A 59 10.43 -0.55 2.37
N ARG A 60 11.54 0.17 2.49
CA ARG A 60 12.25 0.68 1.32
C ARG A 60 12.66 -0.43 0.35
N GLY A 61 13.21 -1.52 0.85
CA GLY A 61 13.65 -2.64 0.01
C GLY A 61 12.50 -3.29 -0.74
N CYS A 62 11.38 -3.55 -0.06
CA CYS A 62 10.20 -4.15 -0.69
C CYS A 62 9.56 -3.17 -1.69
N HIS A 63 9.57 -1.88 -1.38
CA HIS A 63 9.03 -0.87 -2.30
C HIS A 63 9.83 -0.83 -3.61
N ILE A 64 11.16 -0.88 -3.52
CA ILE A 64 12.02 -0.95 -4.70
C ILE A 64 11.73 -2.21 -5.51
N GLN A 65 11.58 -3.36 -4.84
CA GLN A 65 11.25 -4.62 -5.51
C GLN A 65 9.88 -4.56 -6.20
N ALA A 66 8.92 -3.86 -5.61
CA ALA A 66 7.61 -3.68 -6.22
C ALA A 66 7.72 -2.83 -7.49
N HIS A 67 8.51 -1.76 -7.47
CA HIS A 67 8.76 -0.93 -8.66
C HIS A 67 9.49 -1.70 -9.75
N ASP A 68 10.42 -2.57 -9.38
CA ASP A 68 11.19 -3.38 -10.32
C ASP A 68 10.43 -4.62 -10.80
N ASN A 69 9.15 -4.72 -10.42
CA ASN A 69 8.26 -5.81 -10.80
C ASN A 69 8.71 -7.19 -10.29
N ILE A 70 9.54 -7.22 -9.25
CA ILE A 70 9.93 -8.44 -8.55
C ILE A 70 8.78 -8.87 -7.65
N LEU A 71 8.21 -7.92 -6.87
CA LEU A 71 6.98 -8.13 -6.13
C LEU A 71 5.82 -7.70 -7.02
N LYS A 72 5.16 -8.67 -7.63
CA LYS A 72 4.10 -8.40 -8.61
C LYS A 72 2.80 -7.96 -7.96
N PRO A 73 1.97 -7.15 -8.66
CA PRO A 73 0.70 -6.69 -8.11
C PRO A 73 -0.20 -7.82 -7.61
N LYS A 74 -0.23 -8.95 -8.30
CA LYS A 74 -1.04 -10.10 -7.89
C LYS A 74 -0.62 -10.63 -6.52
N PHE A 75 0.70 -10.71 -6.27
CA PHE A 75 1.23 -11.12 -4.98
C PHE A 75 0.88 -10.13 -3.88
N LEU A 76 1.09 -8.83 -4.14
CA LEU A 76 0.78 -7.78 -3.17
C LEU A 76 -0.71 -7.75 -2.86
N LYS A 77 -1.56 -7.93 -3.85
CA LYS A 77 -3.01 -7.97 -3.65
C LYS A 77 -3.44 -9.15 -2.79
N SER A 78 -2.79 -10.30 -2.95
CA SER A 78 -3.08 -11.47 -2.12
C SER A 78 -2.78 -11.21 -0.64
N ILE A 79 -1.72 -10.45 -0.35
CA ILE A 79 -1.39 -10.05 1.02
C ILE A 79 -2.43 -9.07 1.56
N ALA A 80 -2.77 -8.04 0.78
CA ALA A 80 -3.74 -7.03 1.18
C ALA A 80 -5.12 -7.64 1.46
N ASN A 81 -5.52 -8.66 0.69
CA ASN A 81 -6.81 -9.32 0.86
C ASN A 81 -6.90 -10.18 2.13
N LYS A 82 -5.76 -10.50 2.74
CA LYS A 82 -5.72 -11.31 3.96
C LYS A 82 -5.81 -10.51 5.26
N ARG A 83 -5.65 -9.18 5.19
CA ARG A 83 -5.70 -8.39 6.42
C ARG A 83 -7.12 -8.03 6.89
#